data_e48aa8f1d5dd07638e7d9ab2b73468ba
#
_entry.id   e48aa8f1d5dd07638e7d9ab2b73468ba
#
_cell.length_a   1.000
_cell.length_b   1.000
_cell.length_c   1.000
_cell.angle_alpha   90.00
_cell.angle_beta   90.00
_cell.angle_gamma   90.00
#
_symmetry.space_group_name_H-M   'P 1'
#
loop_
_entity.id
_entity.type
_entity.pdbx_description
1 polymer ?
#
loop_
_entity_poly.entity_id
_entity_poly.type
_entity_poly.pdbx_seq_one_letter_code
_entity_poly.pdbx_strand_id
1 'polypeptide(L)'
;MRNRKTCFLTGVTFIALFALLTMLVMTIDVRPVGQNGTNIGFATFNTGFHALTGANMTLYTITDWLGLVPIFICMIFGGVGFIQLLKRKSLFKVDKDIIILGIYYIIVIMAYLIFEMIPINYRPIPIEGVMEASYPSSTTLLVLSVMPTLVEQAARRLGDGLMKKLVTVFAVLFSLFMVTGRLISGVHWFTDIVGSVLLSIGLYYLYKGCVLLCSKEA
;
A
#
# COMPACT_ATOMS: atom_id res chain seq x y z
N MET A 1 5.21 19.52 15.42
CA MET A 1 4.18 19.54 14.34
C MET A 1 4.87 19.48 12.99
N ARG A 2 4.63 18.43 12.22
CA ARG A 2 5.22 18.31 10.88
C ARG A 2 4.60 19.37 9.97
N ASN A 3 5.42 20.24 9.40
CA ASN A 3 4.93 21.32 8.54
C ASN A 3 4.30 20.69 7.27
N ARG A 4 3.19 21.25 6.78
CA ARG A 4 2.52 20.87 5.53
C ARG A 4 3.52 20.73 4.36
N LYS A 5 4.42 21.72 4.21
CA LYS A 5 5.46 21.69 3.18
C LYS A 5 6.34 20.45 3.27
N THR A 6 6.71 20.04 4.49
CA THR A 6 7.50 18.81 4.72
C THR A 6 6.73 17.56 4.29
N CYS A 7 5.41 17.48 4.54
CA CYS A 7 4.61 16.35 4.09
C CYS A 7 4.59 16.26 2.55
N PHE A 8 4.30 17.34 1.85
CA PHE A 8 4.32 17.35 0.39
C PHE A 8 5.70 17.03 -0.17
N LEU A 9 6.76 17.64 0.37
CA LEU A 9 8.14 17.36 -0.07
C LEU A 9 8.47 15.86 0.13
N THR A 10 8.20 15.30 1.32
CA THR A 10 8.41 13.86 1.57
C THR A 10 7.59 13.01 0.61
N GLY A 11 6.30 13.33 0.39
CA GLY A 11 5.44 12.60 -0.52
C GLY A 11 5.99 12.58 -1.94
N VAL A 12 6.34 13.75 -2.49
CA VAL A 12 6.91 13.87 -3.84
C VAL A 12 8.25 13.14 -3.95
N THR A 13 9.12 13.24 -2.92
CA THR A 13 10.41 12.54 -2.90
C THR A 13 10.21 11.01 -3.00
N PHE A 14 9.29 10.43 -2.21
CA PHE A 14 9.06 8.98 -2.25
C PHE A 14 8.37 8.52 -3.54
N ILE A 15 7.50 9.34 -4.14
CA ILE A 15 6.95 9.05 -5.49
C ILE A 15 8.08 9.08 -6.53
N ALA A 16 8.99 10.05 -6.47
CA ALA A 16 10.14 10.11 -7.37
C ALA A 16 11.08 8.92 -7.19
N LEU A 17 11.34 8.49 -5.94
CA LEU A 17 12.12 7.28 -5.65
C LEU A 17 11.43 6.01 -6.16
N PHE A 18 10.10 5.91 -6.05
CA PHE A 18 9.33 4.81 -6.63
C PHE A 18 9.46 4.80 -8.15
N ALA A 19 9.29 5.94 -8.81
CA ALA A 19 9.45 6.03 -10.27
C ALA A 19 10.87 5.67 -10.71
N LEU A 20 11.88 6.13 -9.98
CA LEU A 20 13.28 5.77 -10.22
C LEU A 20 13.49 4.26 -10.06
N LEU A 21 13.02 3.65 -8.96
CA LEU A 21 13.12 2.21 -8.75
C LEU A 21 12.43 1.44 -9.89
N THR A 22 11.24 1.89 -10.31
CA THR A 22 10.50 1.26 -11.43
C THR A 22 11.33 1.29 -12.71
N MET A 23 11.94 2.42 -13.05
CA MET A 23 12.87 2.51 -14.20
C MET A 23 14.07 1.56 -14.06
N LEU A 24 14.66 1.49 -12.87
CA LEU A 24 15.80 0.62 -12.60
C LEU A 24 15.40 -0.86 -12.71
N VAL A 25 14.22 -1.26 -12.22
CA VAL A 25 13.67 -2.62 -12.38
C VAL A 25 13.51 -2.98 -13.86
N MET A 26 13.16 -2.03 -14.71
CA MET A 26 13.00 -2.26 -16.15
C MET A 26 14.32 -2.28 -16.94
N THR A 27 15.44 -1.81 -16.35
CA THR A 27 16.68 -1.56 -17.09
C THR A 27 17.92 -2.24 -16.53
N ILE A 28 17.97 -2.49 -15.21
CA ILE A 28 19.17 -3.02 -14.56
C ILE A 28 19.07 -4.52 -14.37
N ASP A 29 20.10 -5.23 -14.82
CA ASP A 29 20.25 -6.70 -14.68
C ASP A 29 18.97 -7.45 -15.07
N VAL A 30 18.41 -7.10 -16.23
CA VAL A 30 17.20 -7.71 -16.78
C VAL A 30 17.55 -9.02 -17.45
N ARG A 31 16.98 -10.14 -16.95
CA ARG A 31 17.23 -11.50 -17.46
C ARG A 31 15.95 -12.32 -17.58
N PRO A 32 15.88 -13.30 -18.48
CA PRO A 32 14.72 -14.16 -18.70
C PRO A 32 14.66 -15.29 -17.66
N VAL A 33 14.61 -14.92 -16.36
CA VAL A 33 14.62 -15.86 -15.21
C VAL A 33 13.25 -16.03 -14.57
N GLY A 34 12.26 -15.31 -15.07
CA GLY A 34 10.88 -15.44 -14.59
C GLY A 34 10.14 -16.62 -15.21
N GLN A 35 8.88 -16.80 -14.81
CA GLN A 35 8.02 -17.85 -15.36
C GLN A 35 7.94 -17.75 -16.89
N ASN A 36 7.97 -18.90 -17.55
CA ASN A 36 7.95 -18.99 -19.03
C ASN A 36 9.03 -18.15 -19.74
N GLY A 37 10.15 -17.86 -19.06
CA GLY A 37 11.23 -17.04 -19.63
C GLY A 37 10.93 -15.54 -19.65
N THR A 38 10.02 -15.07 -18.81
CA THR A 38 9.75 -13.62 -18.68
C THR A 38 10.95 -12.90 -18.08
N ASN A 39 11.17 -11.68 -18.55
CA ASN A 39 12.25 -10.83 -18.07
C ASN A 39 11.94 -10.31 -16.65
N ILE A 40 12.95 -10.38 -15.79
CA ILE A 40 12.90 -9.86 -14.42
C ILE A 40 14.08 -8.91 -14.23
N GLY A 41 13.80 -7.72 -13.72
CA GLY A 41 14.86 -6.77 -13.37
C GLY A 41 15.51 -7.10 -12.03
N PHE A 42 16.74 -6.61 -11.82
CA PHE A 42 17.57 -7.00 -10.68
C PHE A 42 17.63 -8.53 -10.50
N ALA A 43 17.72 -9.24 -11.63
CA ALA A 43 17.54 -10.69 -11.69
C ALA A 43 18.47 -11.43 -10.73
N THR A 44 19.76 -11.07 -10.69
CA THR A 44 20.75 -11.70 -9.80
C THR A 44 20.36 -11.55 -8.32
N PHE A 45 19.96 -10.36 -7.93
CA PHE A 45 19.57 -10.08 -6.55
C PHE A 45 18.23 -10.74 -6.20
N ASN A 46 17.23 -10.59 -7.05
CA ASN A 46 15.88 -11.12 -6.82
C ASN A 46 15.88 -12.66 -6.76
N THR A 47 16.58 -13.33 -7.67
CA THR A 47 16.70 -14.79 -7.65
C THR A 47 17.51 -15.30 -6.47
N GLY A 48 18.60 -14.60 -6.12
CA GLY A 48 19.39 -14.94 -4.92
C GLY A 48 18.57 -14.83 -3.65
N PHE A 49 17.80 -13.75 -3.51
CA PHE A 49 16.90 -13.58 -2.35
C PHE A 49 15.79 -14.63 -2.34
N HIS A 50 15.15 -14.90 -3.48
CA HIS A 50 14.13 -15.94 -3.59
C HIS A 50 14.68 -17.34 -3.26
N ALA A 51 15.93 -17.64 -3.65
CA ALA A 51 16.57 -18.92 -3.30
C ALA A 51 16.78 -19.08 -1.78
N LEU A 52 16.96 -17.98 -1.04
CA LEU A 52 17.10 -18.00 0.42
C LEU A 52 15.75 -18.18 1.14
N THR A 53 14.69 -17.54 0.63
CA THR A 53 13.36 -17.59 1.27
C THR A 53 12.55 -18.82 0.85
N GLY A 54 12.77 -19.31 -0.36
CA GLY A 54 11.93 -20.33 -1.00
C GLY A 54 10.50 -19.85 -1.21
N ALA A 55 9.57 -20.79 -1.40
CA ALA A 55 8.15 -20.54 -1.54
C ALA A 55 7.35 -21.17 -0.39
N ASN A 56 6.60 -20.37 0.35
CA ASN A 56 5.74 -20.81 1.44
C ASN A 56 4.27 -20.46 1.15
N MET A 57 3.55 -21.42 0.55
CA MET A 57 2.15 -21.20 0.15
C MET A 57 1.20 -21.06 1.33
N THR A 58 1.50 -21.65 2.49
CA THR A 58 0.69 -21.47 3.69
C THR A 58 0.75 -20.02 4.16
N LEU A 59 1.95 -19.44 4.22
CA LEU A 59 2.14 -18.04 4.59
C LEU A 59 1.53 -17.10 3.53
N TYR A 60 1.65 -17.46 2.25
CA TYR A 60 0.96 -16.76 1.18
C TYR A 60 -0.55 -16.71 1.44
N THR A 61 -1.19 -17.87 1.62
CA THR A 61 -2.64 -17.98 1.83
C THR A 61 -3.10 -17.16 3.05
N ILE A 62 -2.36 -17.24 4.17
CA ILE A 62 -2.67 -16.47 5.38
C ILE A 62 -2.63 -14.97 5.08
N THR A 63 -1.55 -14.48 4.45
CA THR A 63 -1.40 -13.05 4.14
C THR A 63 -2.34 -12.57 3.04
N ASP A 64 -2.77 -13.47 2.17
CA ASP A 64 -3.74 -13.16 1.12
C ASP A 64 -5.13 -12.91 1.72
N TRP A 65 -5.63 -13.84 2.54
CA TRP A 65 -6.88 -13.67 3.28
C TRP A 65 -6.86 -12.46 4.21
N LEU A 66 -5.77 -12.23 4.92
CA LEU A 66 -5.61 -11.05 5.77
C LEU A 66 -5.53 -9.74 4.96
N GLY A 67 -5.21 -9.81 3.67
CA GLY A 67 -5.32 -8.71 2.72
C GLY A 67 -6.73 -8.12 2.58
N LEU A 68 -7.77 -8.85 3.02
CA LEU A 68 -9.15 -8.35 3.10
C LEU A 68 -9.35 -7.35 4.24
N VAL A 69 -8.52 -7.37 5.29
CA VAL A 69 -8.65 -6.46 6.45
C VAL A 69 -8.55 -4.98 6.03
N PRO A 70 -7.54 -4.55 5.25
CA PRO A 70 -7.52 -3.17 4.74
C PRO A 70 -8.75 -2.80 3.90
N ILE A 71 -9.26 -3.73 3.08
CA ILE A 71 -10.47 -3.50 2.26
C ILE A 71 -11.66 -3.25 3.19
N PHE A 72 -11.81 -4.06 4.23
CA PHE A 72 -12.88 -3.88 5.22
C PHE A 72 -12.78 -2.51 5.94
N ILE A 73 -11.57 -2.07 6.26
CA ILE A 73 -11.34 -0.73 6.84
C ILE A 73 -11.75 0.37 5.85
N CYS A 74 -11.41 0.23 4.57
CA CYS A 74 -11.87 1.16 3.53
C CYS A 74 -13.40 1.23 3.46
N MET A 75 -14.08 0.07 3.54
CA MET A 75 -15.55 0.00 3.56
C MET A 75 -16.15 0.69 4.79
N ILE A 76 -15.54 0.54 5.98
CA ILE A 76 -15.98 1.25 7.20
C ILE A 76 -15.94 2.76 6.98
N PHE A 77 -14.82 3.31 6.51
CA PHE A 77 -14.70 4.75 6.29
C PHE A 77 -15.58 5.25 5.13
N GLY A 78 -15.73 4.44 4.08
CA GLY A 78 -16.72 4.68 3.01
C GLY A 78 -18.14 4.76 3.56
N GLY A 79 -18.51 3.83 4.46
CA GLY A 79 -19.79 3.81 5.16
C GLY A 79 -19.99 5.06 6.06
N VAL A 80 -18.94 5.48 6.78
CA VAL A 80 -18.98 6.73 7.57
C VAL A 80 -19.27 7.93 6.68
N GLY A 81 -18.57 8.05 5.54
CA GLY A 81 -18.79 9.13 4.58
C GLY A 81 -20.20 9.10 3.99
N PHE A 82 -20.68 7.90 3.63
CA PHE A 82 -22.03 7.70 3.10
C PHE A 82 -23.13 8.07 4.10
N ILE A 83 -23.00 7.65 5.36
CA ILE A 83 -23.94 8.03 6.44
C ILE A 83 -23.96 9.54 6.65
N GLN A 84 -22.79 10.19 6.63
CA GLN A 84 -22.71 11.64 6.73
C GLN A 84 -23.40 12.33 5.56
N LEU A 85 -23.20 11.81 4.34
CA LEU A 85 -23.84 12.32 3.13
C LEU A 85 -25.38 12.25 3.23
N LEU A 86 -25.92 11.09 3.62
CA LEU A 86 -27.36 10.89 3.79
C LEU A 86 -27.95 11.83 4.86
N LYS A 87 -27.30 11.93 6.00
CA LYS A 87 -27.78 12.78 7.13
C LYS A 87 -27.71 14.27 6.79
N ARG A 88 -26.65 14.71 6.15
CA ARG A 88 -26.38 16.14 5.87
C ARG A 88 -26.90 16.58 4.49
N LYS A 89 -27.33 15.64 3.64
CA LYS A 89 -27.91 15.85 2.29
C LYS A 89 -27.05 16.70 1.33
N SER A 90 -25.72 16.74 1.58
CA SER A 90 -24.80 17.51 0.75
C SER A 90 -23.38 16.97 0.92
N LEU A 91 -22.69 16.71 -0.21
CA LEU A 91 -21.32 16.28 -0.22
C LEU A 91 -20.38 17.32 0.43
N PHE A 92 -20.66 18.60 0.24
CA PHE A 92 -19.87 19.71 0.84
C PHE A 92 -19.98 19.79 2.36
N LYS A 93 -20.97 19.11 2.95
CA LYS A 93 -21.15 19.03 4.40
C LYS A 93 -20.56 17.77 5.01
N VAL A 94 -20.06 16.82 4.23
CA VAL A 94 -19.29 15.67 4.72
C VAL A 94 -17.95 16.17 5.28
N ASP A 95 -17.45 15.54 6.33
CA ASP A 95 -16.17 15.93 6.93
C ASP A 95 -15.04 15.90 5.88
N LYS A 96 -14.32 17.00 5.74
CA LYS A 96 -13.29 17.17 4.71
C LYS A 96 -12.23 16.08 4.76
N ASP A 97 -11.86 15.61 5.95
CA ASP A 97 -10.88 14.53 6.12
C ASP A 97 -11.39 13.18 5.61
N ILE A 98 -12.70 12.90 5.68
CA ILE A 98 -13.33 11.70 5.12
C ILE A 98 -13.38 11.78 3.58
N ILE A 99 -13.67 12.95 3.02
CA ILE A 99 -13.64 13.14 1.56
C ILE A 99 -12.21 12.91 1.03
N ILE A 100 -11.21 13.54 1.67
CA ILE A 100 -9.81 13.37 1.27
C ILE A 100 -9.37 11.91 1.42
N LEU A 101 -9.81 11.22 2.47
CA LEU A 101 -9.54 9.81 2.68
C LEU A 101 -10.16 8.94 1.55
N GLY A 102 -11.39 9.23 1.16
CA GLY A 102 -12.05 8.53 0.05
C GLY A 102 -11.30 8.71 -1.28
N ILE A 103 -10.90 9.95 -1.60
CA ILE A 103 -10.08 10.26 -2.79
C ILE A 103 -8.74 9.51 -2.72
N TYR A 104 -8.10 9.50 -1.56
CA TYR A 104 -6.85 8.78 -1.34
C TYR A 104 -6.99 7.27 -1.62
N TYR A 105 -8.04 6.63 -1.11
CA TYR A 105 -8.28 5.21 -1.36
C TYR A 105 -8.58 4.91 -2.85
N ILE A 106 -9.28 5.81 -3.54
CA ILE A 106 -9.47 5.69 -4.99
C ILE A 106 -8.11 5.73 -5.70
N ILE A 107 -7.21 6.66 -5.33
CA ILE A 107 -5.87 6.75 -5.91
C ILE A 107 -5.06 5.47 -5.66
N VAL A 108 -5.12 4.90 -4.46
CA VAL A 108 -4.43 3.63 -4.13
C VAL A 108 -4.97 2.48 -4.98
N ILE A 109 -6.29 2.37 -5.14
CA ILE A 109 -6.92 1.34 -5.98
C ILE A 109 -6.54 1.54 -7.45
N MET A 110 -6.56 2.77 -7.95
CA MET A 110 -6.15 3.06 -9.32
C MET A 110 -4.68 2.71 -9.57
N ALA A 111 -3.79 3.02 -8.61
CA ALA A 111 -2.39 2.61 -8.71
C ALA A 111 -2.26 1.08 -8.79
N TYR A 112 -2.98 0.33 -7.94
CA TYR A 112 -3.04 -1.14 -8.03
C TYR A 112 -3.49 -1.60 -9.42
N LEU A 113 -4.62 -1.11 -9.92
CA LEU A 113 -5.18 -1.52 -11.20
C LEU A 113 -4.24 -1.24 -12.38
N ILE A 114 -3.54 -0.10 -12.37
CA ILE A 114 -2.59 0.26 -13.43
C ILE A 114 -1.47 -0.78 -13.53
N PHE A 115 -0.88 -1.17 -12.41
CA PHE A 115 0.22 -2.13 -12.40
C PHE A 115 -0.24 -3.58 -12.63
N GLU A 116 -1.49 -3.91 -12.32
CA GLU A 116 -2.09 -5.19 -12.69
C GLU A 116 -2.33 -5.29 -14.20
N MET A 117 -2.78 -4.19 -14.82
CA MET A 117 -3.05 -4.14 -16.27
C MET A 117 -1.78 -3.98 -17.11
N ILE A 118 -0.71 -3.40 -16.55
CA ILE A 118 0.58 -3.18 -17.21
C ILE A 118 1.69 -3.83 -16.38
N PRO A 119 1.83 -5.18 -16.45
CA PRO A 119 2.80 -5.89 -15.63
C PRO A 119 4.24 -5.48 -15.95
N ILE A 120 5.01 -5.10 -14.93
CA ILE A 120 6.45 -4.83 -15.04
C ILE A 120 7.25 -6.11 -14.79
N ASN A 121 6.90 -6.83 -13.72
CA ASN A 121 7.40 -8.16 -13.43
C ASN A 121 6.22 -9.11 -13.22
N TYR A 122 6.46 -10.40 -13.45
CA TYR A 122 5.56 -11.48 -13.05
C TYR A 122 6.09 -12.17 -11.79
N ARG A 123 5.20 -12.84 -11.05
CA ARG A 123 5.56 -13.53 -9.79
C ARG A 123 6.63 -14.60 -10.02
N PRO A 124 7.48 -14.91 -9.00
CA PRO A 124 8.46 -15.99 -9.07
C PRO A 124 7.84 -17.35 -9.36
N ILE A 125 6.65 -17.59 -8.84
CA ILE A 125 5.92 -18.86 -8.95
C ILE A 125 4.47 -18.60 -9.41
N PRO A 126 3.86 -19.54 -10.15
CA PRO A 126 2.46 -19.43 -10.55
C PRO A 126 1.55 -19.58 -9.32
N ILE A 127 0.47 -18.83 -9.29
CA ILE A 127 -0.58 -18.97 -8.31
C ILE A 127 -1.75 -19.73 -8.98
N GLU A 128 -2.12 -20.87 -8.43
CA GLU A 128 -3.16 -21.75 -9.02
C GLU A 128 -2.94 -22.03 -10.52
N GLY A 129 -1.66 -22.10 -10.93
CA GLY A 129 -1.29 -22.32 -12.34
C GLY A 129 -1.38 -21.08 -13.24
N VAL A 130 -1.74 -19.92 -12.70
CA VAL A 130 -1.84 -18.67 -13.44
C VAL A 130 -0.61 -17.78 -13.18
N MET A 131 -0.13 -17.15 -14.26
CA MET A 131 0.95 -16.17 -14.20
C MET A 131 0.35 -14.78 -13.90
N GLU A 132 0.65 -14.25 -12.73
CA GLU A 132 0.12 -12.96 -12.25
C GLU A 132 1.19 -11.88 -12.22
N ALA A 133 0.76 -10.61 -12.37
CA ALA A 133 1.61 -9.45 -12.12
C ALA A 133 2.14 -9.46 -10.68
N SER A 134 3.36 -8.97 -10.47
CA SER A 134 3.97 -8.96 -9.13
C SER A 134 4.41 -7.58 -8.65
N TYR A 135 4.82 -6.71 -9.56
CA TYR A 135 5.37 -5.39 -9.22
C TYR A 135 4.36 -4.26 -9.41
N PRO A 136 4.18 -3.38 -8.40
CA PRO A 136 4.53 -3.56 -7.00
C PRO A 136 3.55 -4.52 -6.30
N SER A 137 3.93 -5.11 -5.16
CA SER A 137 3.06 -6.02 -4.41
C SER A 137 1.77 -5.32 -3.98
N SER A 138 0.64 -5.73 -4.54
CA SER A 138 -0.69 -5.15 -4.31
C SER A 138 -1.12 -5.22 -2.83
N THR A 139 -0.95 -6.38 -2.19
CA THR A 139 -1.28 -6.57 -0.78
C THR A 139 -0.43 -5.67 0.12
N THR A 140 0.88 -5.57 -0.15
CA THR A 140 1.80 -4.69 0.60
C THR A 140 1.42 -3.22 0.42
N LEU A 141 1.14 -2.80 -0.83
CA LEU A 141 0.70 -1.44 -1.13
C LEU A 141 -0.58 -1.09 -0.36
N LEU A 142 -1.58 -1.97 -0.39
CA LEU A 142 -2.86 -1.75 0.26
C LEU A 142 -2.72 -1.65 1.78
N VAL A 143 -2.00 -2.58 2.41
CA VAL A 143 -1.76 -2.58 3.86
C VAL A 143 -1.05 -1.32 4.30
N LEU A 144 0.09 -0.97 3.66
CA LEU A 144 0.88 0.20 4.04
C LEU A 144 0.21 1.54 3.68
N SER A 145 -0.78 1.53 2.79
CA SER A 145 -1.60 2.70 2.51
C SER A 145 -2.73 2.87 3.52
N VAL A 146 -3.38 1.78 3.94
CA VAL A 146 -4.60 1.85 4.76
C VAL A 146 -4.30 1.90 6.27
N MET A 147 -3.34 1.10 6.77
CA MET A 147 -3.07 1.03 8.21
C MET A 147 -2.61 2.37 8.82
N PRO A 148 -1.74 3.17 8.19
CA PRO A 148 -1.40 4.49 8.71
C PRO A 148 -2.60 5.45 8.74
N THR A 149 -3.53 5.36 7.76
CA THR A 149 -4.74 6.18 7.78
C THR A 149 -5.71 5.77 8.87
N LEU A 150 -5.80 4.46 9.20
CA LEU A 150 -6.56 3.98 10.35
C LEU A 150 -6.06 4.63 11.66
N VAL A 151 -4.73 4.68 11.85
CA VAL A 151 -4.12 5.35 13.02
C VAL A 151 -4.42 6.85 13.03
N GLU A 152 -4.33 7.52 11.88
CA GLU A 152 -4.65 8.95 11.74
C GLU A 152 -6.12 9.23 12.08
N GLN A 153 -7.04 8.38 11.59
CA GLN A 153 -8.47 8.50 11.85
C GLN A 153 -8.83 8.17 13.29
N ALA A 154 -8.18 7.17 13.89
CA ALA A 154 -8.32 6.87 15.31
C ALA A 154 -7.85 8.05 16.19
N ALA A 155 -6.71 8.68 15.83
CA ALA A 155 -6.20 9.84 16.55
C ALA A 155 -7.13 11.06 16.49
N ARG A 156 -7.97 11.18 15.46
CA ARG A 156 -8.95 12.27 15.30
C ARG A 156 -10.28 12.02 16.01
N ARG A 157 -10.70 10.74 16.10
CA ARG A 157 -12.05 10.36 16.55
C ARG A 157 -12.09 9.70 17.92
N LEU A 158 -11.01 9.06 18.32
CA LEU A 158 -10.87 8.44 19.64
C LEU A 158 -9.96 9.33 20.48
N GLY A 159 -10.41 9.83 21.58
CA GLY A 159 -9.57 10.62 22.51
C GLY A 159 -8.28 9.88 22.90
N ASP A 160 -7.40 10.52 23.66
CA ASP A 160 -6.13 9.95 24.15
C ASP A 160 -6.38 8.85 25.20
N GLY A 161 -6.88 7.68 24.74
CA GLY A 161 -7.27 6.55 25.57
C GLY A 161 -6.68 5.22 25.13
N LEU A 162 -7.06 4.15 25.83
CA LEU A 162 -6.63 2.78 25.56
C LEU A 162 -6.97 2.35 24.13
N MET A 163 -8.15 2.69 23.63
CA MET A 163 -8.60 2.31 22.28
C MET A 163 -7.68 2.84 21.18
N LYS A 164 -7.25 4.12 21.25
CA LYS A 164 -6.29 4.69 20.30
C LYS A 164 -4.97 3.93 20.33
N LYS A 165 -4.48 3.57 21.53
CA LYS A 165 -3.23 2.79 21.68
C LYS A 165 -3.38 1.40 21.05
N LEU A 166 -4.48 0.70 21.32
CA LEU A 166 -4.76 -0.64 20.78
C LEU A 166 -4.82 -0.62 19.25
N VAL A 167 -5.54 0.34 18.67
CA VAL A 167 -5.62 0.52 17.22
C VAL A 167 -4.24 0.80 16.61
N THR A 168 -3.43 1.63 17.27
CA THR A 168 -2.09 1.94 16.79
C THR A 168 -1.18 0.71 16.83
N VAL A 169 -1.17 -0.02 17.96
CA VAL A 169 -0.39 -1.26 18.11
C VAL A 169 -0.82 -2.31 17.08
N PHE A 170 -2.13 -2.52 16.93
CA PHE A 170 -2.67 -3.41 15.91
C PHE A 170 -2.19 -3.03 14.51
N ALA A 171 -2.35 -1.77 14.11
CA ALA A 171 -1.97 -1.31 12.77
C ALA A 171 -0.47 -1.51 12.49
N VAL A 172 0.39 -1.24 13.49
CA VAL A 172 1.84 -1.43 13.34
C VAL A 172 2.20 -2.91 13.24
N LEU A 173 1.73 -3.74 14.18
CA LEU A 173 2.05 -5.18 14.18
C LEU A 173 1.47 -5.89 12.96
N PHE A 174 0.26 -5.55 12.57
CA PHE A 174 -0.37 -6.08 11.36
C PHE A 174 0.43 -5.71 10.10
N SER A 175 0.84 -4.44 9.97
CA SER A 175 1.66 -4.00 8.83
C SER A 175 3.00 -4.74 8.77
N LEU A 176 3.69 -4.87 9.91
CA LEU A 176 4.96 -5.61 9.97
C LEU A 176 4.77 -7.07 9.59
N PHE A 177 3.75 -7.74 10.14
CA PHE A 177 3.44 -9.14 9.81
C PHE A 177 3.13 -9.30 8.32
N MET A 178 2.30 -8.44 7.75
CA MET A 178 1.88 -8.53 6.35
C MET A 178 3.05 -8.30 5.39
N VAL A 179 3.86 -7.27 5.62
CA VAL A 179 5.03 -6.97 4.76
C VAL A 179 6.06 -8.08 4.82
N THR A 180 6.43 -8.51 6.04
CA THR A 180 7.40 -9.60 6.21
C THR A 180 6.85 -10.94 5.71
N GLY A 181 5.57 -11.21 5.94
CA GLY A 181 4.89 -12.40 5.47
C GLY A 181 4.86 -12.47 3.94
N ARG A 182 4.51 -11.40 3.25
CA ARG A 182 4.55 -11.35 1.77
C ARG A 182 5.96 -11.48 1.22
N LEU A 183 6.95 -10.90 1.90
CA LEU A 183 8.36 -11.03 1.51
C LEU A 183 8.87 -12.47 1.67
N ILE A 184 8.59 -13.12 2.81
CA ILE A 184 9.10 -14.47 3.12
C ILE A 184 8.27 -15.56 2.43
N SER A 185 7.00 -15.28 2.05
CA SER A 185 6.19 -16.25 1.31
C SER A 185 6.77 -16.61 -0.05
N GLY A 186 7.71 -15.81 -0.58
CA GLY A 186 8.39 -16.09 -1.84
C GLY A 186 7.51 -15.96 -3.09
N VAL A 187 6.31 -15.36 -2.98
CA VAL A 187 5.40 -15.12 -4.12
C VAL A 187 5.63 -13.77 -4.79
N HIS A 188 6.53 -12.98 -4.24
CA HIS A 188 6.96 -11.69 -4.77
C HIS A 188 8.49 -11.61 -4.80
N TRP A 189 9.01 -10.87 -5.75
CA TRP A 189 10.40 -10.46 -5.74
C TRP A 189 10.64 -9.42 -4.65
N PHE A 190 11.87 -9.33 -4.13
CA PHE A 190 12.22 -8.32 -3.13
C PHE A 190 11.91 -6.90 -3.63
N THR A 191 12.21 -6.62 -4.89
CA THR A 191 11.95 -5.32 -5.53
C THR A 191 10.46 -4.94 -5.54
N ASP A 192 9.55 -5.92 -5.60
CA ASP A 192 8.11 -5.68 -5.59
C ASP A 192 7.65 -5.12 -4.24
N ILE A 193 8.22 -5.66 -3.15
CA ILE A 193 7.94 -5.19 -1.79
C ILE A 193 8.50 -3.78 -1.58
N VAL A 194 9.76 -3.53 -2.00
CA VAL A 194 10.37 -2.20 -1.89
C VAL A 194 9.58 -1.17 -2.70
N GLY A 195 9.14 -1.52 -3.91
CA GLY A 195 8.28 -0.66 -4.73
C GLY A 195 6.99 -0.27 -4.01
N SER A 196 6.31 -1.25 -3.38
CA SER A 196 5.09 -1.00 -2.60
C SER A 196 5.35 -0.09 -1.39
N VAL A 197 6.46 -0.29 -0.69
CA VAL A 197 6.86 0.56 0.45
C VAL A 197 7.07 2.01 0.02
N LEU A 198 7.81 2.22 -1.07
CA LEU A 198 8.08 3.58 -1.57
C LEU A 198 6.80 4.28 -2.02
N LEU A 199 5.98 3.58 -2.80
CA LEU A 199 4.72 4.13 -3.32
C LEU A 199 3.75 4.46 -2.19
N SER A 200 3.54 3.54 -1.24
CA SER A 200 2.63 3.76 -0.12
C SER A 200 3.05 4.91 0.79
N ILE A 201 4.35 5.03 1.11
CA ILE A 201 4.89 6.18 1.87
C ILE A 201 4.62 7.48 1.11
N GLY A 202 4.93 7.51 -0.18
CA GLY A 202 4.70 8.69 -1.02
C GLY A 202 3.25 9.14 -1.01
N LEU A 203 2.33 8.22 -1.31
CA LEU A 203 0.89 8.48 -1.34
C LEU A 203 0.37 8.91 0.04
N TYR A 204 0.78 8.23 1.12
CA TYR A 204 0.36 8.58 2.48
C TYR A 204 0.78 10.00 2.88
N TYR A 205 2.02 10.41 2.56
CA TYR A 205 2.46 11.77 2.88
C TYR A 205 1.77 12.84 2.05
N LEU A 206 1.42 12.58 0.79
CA LEU A 206 0.58 13.47 0.00
C LEU A 206 -0.82 13.60 0.63
N TYR A 207 -1.46 12.48 0.98
CA TYR A 207 -2.72 12.46 1.73
C TYR A 207 -2.64 13.32 3.00
N LYS A 208 -1.63 13.09 3.83
CA LYS A 208 -1.42 13.83 5.08
C LYS A 208 -1.24 15.33 4.84
N GLY A 209 -0.52 15.70 3.78
CA GLY A 209 -0.37 17.10 3.34
C GLY A 209 -1.72 17.74 3.01
N CYS A 210 -2.59 17.04 2.27
CA CYS A 210 -3.94 17.49 1.92
C CYS A 210 -4.82 17.65 3.16
N VAL A 211 -4.78 16.70 4.08
CA VAL A 211 -5.56 16.79 5.34
C VAL A 211 -5.12 17.99 6.18
N LEU A 212 -3.80 18.29 6.25
CA LEU A 212 -3.28 19.46 6.96
C LEU A 212 -3.63 20.79 6.27
N LEU A 213 -3.87 20.79 4.96
CA LEU A 213 -4.40 21.97 4.24
C LEU A 213 -5.80 22.32 4.75
N CYS A 214 -6.69 21.33 4.74
CA CYS A 214 -8.09 21.53 5.10
C CYS A 214 -8.33 21.78 6.60
N SER A 215 -7.41 21.33 7.47
CA SER A 215 -7.51 21.55 8.93
C SER A 215 -7.16 22.96 9.40
N LYS A 216 -6.52 23.79 8.52
CA LYS A 216 -6.19 25.20 8.84
C LYS A 216 -7.28 26.19 8.42
N GLU A 217 -8.25 25.74 7.65
CA GLU A 217 -9.36 26.57 7.16
C GLU A 217 -10.64 26.45 8.04
N ALA A 218 -10.57 25.68 9.12
CA ALA A 218 -11.61 25.49 10.11
C ALA A 218 -11.17 26.10 11.45
#